data_ded8ecd2bf8e87ebc4c8a331f568c11d
#
_entry.id   ded8ecd2bf8e87ebc4c8a331f568c11d
#
_cell.length_a   1.000
_cell.length_b   1.000
_cell.length_c   1.000
_cell.angle_alpha   90.00
_cell.angle_beta   90.00
_cell.angle_gamma   90.00
#
_symmetry.space_group_name_H-M   'P 1'
#
loop_
_entity.id
_entity.type
_entity.pdbx_description
1 polymer ?
#
loop_
_entity_poly.entity_id
_entity_poly.type
_entity_poly.pdbx_seq_one_letter_code
_entity_poly.pdbx_strand_id
1 'polypeptide(L)'
;MKIIIPNINDKVHYIEDKQSIVLLGANGAGKTRMSVWIDENNPELNIHRISAQKSLNMPEYVRPTELRRAEDNFLYGTTYNDRDWLKSAGKKYNRWGDEPEIHMLNDFQPLMEFLMTENFEKSIEYRENHKDGNQEFDNETKLEKIKKIWEKVITHRKLIVCAGKIEVESKEGNTEKYNGNMMSDGERAIFHYIAEVVSAKDKS
;
A
#
# COMPACT_ATOMS: atom_id res chain seq x y z
N MET A 1 8.97 7.84 18.84
CA MET A 1 9.71 7.55 17.58
C MET A 1 10.58 8.75 17.25
N LYS A 2 11.83 8.52 16.88
CA LYS A 2 12.81 9.57 16.57
C LYS A 2 13.14 9.50 15.08
N ILE A 3 12.89 10.59 14.36
CA ILE A 3 13.15 10.68 12.91
C ILE A 3 14.30 11.65 12.70
N ILE A 4 15.35 11.19 12.03
CA ILE A 4 16.45 12.04 11.59
C ILE A 4 15.98 12.85 10.38
N ILE A 5 16.25 14.14 10.39
CA ILE A 5 15.98 15.04 9.26
C ILE A 5 17.27 15.69 8.73
N PRO A 6 17.29 16.16 7.46
CA PRO A 6 18.47 16.77 6.88
C PRO A 6 18.98 17.95 7.70
N ASN A 7 20.29 18.06 7.73
CA ASN A 7 21.00 19.07 8.49
C ASN A 7 20.96 20.45 7.80
N ILE A 8 20.74 21.51 8.55
CA ILE A 8 20.77 22.88 8.05
C ILE A 8 22.01 23.62 8.60
N ASN A 9 22.94 23.13 9.20
CA ASN A 9 24.19 23.79 9.68
C ASN A 9 25.10 22.79 10.39
N ASP A 10 25.42 21.66 9.75
CA ASP A 10 26.25 20.57 10.30
C ASP A 10 25.78 19.98 11.64
N LYS A 11 24.53 20.21 12.06
CA LYS A 11 23.92 19.64 13.24
C LYS A 11 22.82 18.68 12.85
N VAL A 12 22.88 17.47 13.37
CA VAL A 12 21.79 16.47 13.18
C VAL A 12 20.56 16.95 13.93
N HIS A 13 19.46 17.11 13.21
CA HIS A 13 18.18 17.46 13.78
C HIS A 13 17.29 16.22 13.86
N TYR A 14 16.45 16.19 14.88
CA TYR A 14 15.51 15.10 15.12
C TYR A 14 14.10 15.64 15.31
N ILE A 15 13.11 14.87 14.83
CA ILE A 15 11.71 15.07 15.18
C ILE A 15 11.31 13.89 16.06
N GLU A 16 10.83 14.18 17.27
CA GLU A 16 10.46 13.16 18.25
C GLU A 16 8.98 13.22 18.57
N ASP A 17 8.40 12.07 18.89
CA ASP A 17 7.06 11.90 19.50
C ASP A 17 5.92 12.63 18.80
N LYS A 18 5.94 12.69 17.47
CA LYS A 18 4.87 13.29 16.68
C LYS A 18 3.98 12.21 16.05
N GLN A 19 2.67 12.43 16.11
CA GLN A 19 1.68 11.57 15.45
C GLN A 19 1.64 11.82 13.94
N SER A 20 1.88 13.05 13.52
CA SER A 20 1.94 13.44 12.11
C SER A 20 2.84 14.64 11.89
N ILE A 21 3.49 14.68 10.73
CA ILE A 21 4.36 15.78 10.30
C ILE A 21 3.88 16.26 8.94
N VAL A 22 3.67 17.56 8.82
CA VAL A 22 3.27 18.20 7.55
C VAL A 22 4.41 19.07 7.05
N LEU A 23 4.90 18.78 5.83
CA LEU A 23 5.92 19.56 5.14
C LEU A 23 5.26 20.55 4.19
N LEU A 24 5.38 21.85 4.50
CA LEU A 24 4.87 22.93 3.67
C LEU A 24 6.01 23.65 2.94
N GLY A 25 5.74 24.06 1.71
CA GLY A 25 6.69 24.81 0.89
C GLY A 25 6.18 24.96 -0.55
N ALA A 26 6.73 25.93 -1.28
CA ALA A 26 6.42 26.16 -2.68
C ALA A 26 6.78 24.96 -3.56
N ASN A 27 6.27 24.92 -4.79
CA ASN A 27 6.70 23.93 -5.78
C ASN A 27 8.21 24.14 -6.05
N GLY A 28 8.94 23.03 -6.12
CA GLY A 28 10.41 23.09 -6.26
C GLY A 28 11.19 23.27 -4.95
N ALA A 29 10.55 23.48 -3.80
CA ALA A 29 11.21 23.66 -2.49
C ALA A 29 11.89 22.40 -1.93
N GLY A 30 11.94 21.28 -2.67
CA GLY A 30 12.65 20.08 -2.25
C GLY A 30 11.86 19.13 -1.33
N LYS A 31 10.53 19.30 -1.20
CA LYS A 31 9.71 18.43 -0.33
C LYS A 31 9.87 16.93 -0.66
N THR A 32 9.85 16.56 -1.93
CA THR A 32 10.04 15.18 -2.37
C THR A 32 11.45 14.67 -2.05
N ARG A 33 12.49 15.48 -2.31
CA ARG A 33 13.87 15.12 -1.93
C ARG A 33 14.02 14.91 -0.44
N MET A 34 13.35 15.72 0.38
CA MET A 34 13.33 15.55 1.82
C MET A 34 12.68 14.22 2.24
N SER A 35 11.58 13.83 1.60
CA SER A 35 10.93 12.56 1.90
C SER A 35 11.80 11.35 1.51
N VAL A 36 12.51 11.43 0.37
CA VAL A 36 13.49 10.42 -0.06
C VAL A 36 14.63 10.33 0.95
N TRP A 37 15.19 11.48 1.33
CA TRP A 37 16.30 11.55 2.28
C TRP A 37 15.92 10.94 3.64
N ILE A 38 14.71 11.23 4.14
CA ILE A 38 14.20 10.64 5.39
C ILE A 38 14.10 9.11 5.27
N ASP A 39 13.58 8.59 4.19
CA ASP A 39 13.46 7.14 3.94
C ASP A 39 14.84 6.45 3.91
N GLU A 40 15.83 7.07 3.27
CA GLU A 40 17.18 6.52 3.13
C GLU A 40 18.06 6.64 4.38
N ASN A 41 17.81 7.64 5.23
CA ASN A 41 18.67 7.94 6.39
C ASN A 41 18.05 7.50 7.74
N ASN A 42 16.94 6.78 7.71
CA ASN A 42 16.32 6.17 8.90
C ASN A 42 16.05 4.67 8.66
N PRO A 43 17.08 3.86 8.41
CA PRO A 43 16.90 2.44 8.02
C PRO A 43 16.28 1.59 9.13
N GLU A 44 16.40 2.01 10.39
CA GLU A 44 15.75 1.36 11.54
C GLU A 44 14.24 1.57 11.58
N LEU A 45 13.74 2.58 10.86
CA LEU A 45 12.31 2.84 10.75
C LEU A 45 11.73 2.10 9.54
N ASN A 46 10.59 1.47 9.75
CA ASN A 46 9.87 0.82 8.67
C ASN A 46 9.04 1.85 7.88
N ILE A 47 9.72 2.70 7.09
CA ILE A 47 9.08 3.77 6.34
C ILE A 47 8.47 3.20 5.05
N HIS A 48 7.18 3.42 4.85
CA HIS A 48 6.49 3.16 3.59
C HIS A 48 6.15 4.48 2.90
N ARG A 49 6.84 4.77 1.80
CA ARG A 49 6.66 6.00 1.04
C ARG A 49 5.65 5.80 -0.08
N ILE A 50 4.64 6.66 -0.14
CA ILE A 50 3.61 6.68 -1.18
C ILE A 50 3.89 7.85 -2.11
N SER A 51 4.19 7.58 -3.39
CA SER A 51 4.43 8.63 -4.39
C SER A 51 3.14 9.24 -4.90
N ALA A 52 3.17 10.56 -5.17
CA ALA A 52 2.13 11.22 -5.94
C ALA A 52 2.23 10.90 -7.44
N GLN A 53 3.45 10.62 -7.93
CA GLN A 53 3.72 10.19 -9.30
C GLN A 53 3.67 8.66 -9.34
N LYS A 54 2.57 8.11 -9.87
CA LYS A 54 2.38 6.68 -9.97
C LYS A 54 1.48 6.31 -11.13
N SER A 55 1.67 5.09 -11.62
CA SER A 55 0.76 4.48 -12.58
C SER A 55 -0.55 4.09 -11.89
N LEU A 56 -1.69 4.47 -12.48
CA LEU A 56 -3.01 4.01 -12.05
C LEU A 56 -3.49 2.82 -12.89
N ASN A 57 -2.56 2.04 -13.43
CA ASN A 57 -2.86 0.86 -14.23
C ASN A 57 -3.26 -0.31 -13.33
N MET A 58 -4.52 -0.35 -12.93
CA MET A 58 -5.08 -1.44 -12.15
C MET A 58 -5.17 -2.71 -13.00
N PRO A 59 -4.64 -3.85 -12.57
CA PRO A 59 -4.74 -5.09 -13.32
C PRO A 59 -6.20 -5.59 -13.35
N GLU A 60 -6.59 -6.17 -14.48
CA GLU A 60 -7.90 -6.81 -14.62
C GLU A 60 -8.05 -8.02 -13.70
N TYR A 61 -6.97 -8.76 -13.53
CA TYR A 61 -6.91 -9.98 -12.74
C TYR A 61 -5.50 -10.20 -12.18
N VAL A 62 -5.40 -10.69 -10.96
CA VAL A 62 -4.15 -11.16 -10.34
C VAL A 62 -4.33 -12.55 -9.76
N ARG A 63 -3.26 -13.33 -9.72
CA ARG A 63 -3.24 -14.66 -9.11
C ARG A 63 -2.65 -14.56 -7.71
N PRO A 64 -3.30 -15.13 -6.68
CA PRO A 64 -2.65 -15.33 -5.39
C PRO A 64 -1.36 -16.14 -5.54
N THR A 65 -0.37 -15.79 -4.74
CA THR A 65 0.91 -16.47 -4.68
C THR A 65 1.27 -16.79 -3.21
N GLU A 66 2.52 -17.02 -2.87
CA GLU A 66 2.95 -17.12 -1.48
C GLU A 66 2.85 -15.74 -0.81
N LEU A 67 2.21 -15.66 0.38
CA LEU A 67 1.93 -14.37 1.06
C LEU A 67 3.20 -13.56 1.32
N ARG A 68 4.26 -14.21 1.83
CA ARG A 68 5.53 -13.53 2.07
C ARG A 68 6.13 -12.94 0.80
N ARG A 69 6.06 -13.68 -0.29
CA ARG A 69 6.56 -13.24 -1.59
C ARG A 69 5.76 -12.06 -2.14
N ALA A 70 4.43 -12.12 -2.04
CA ALA A 70 3.56 -11.03 -2.47
C ALA A 70 3.82 -9.75 -1.66
N GLU A 71 3.97 -9.90 -0.34
CA GLU A 71 4.29 -8.80 0.57
C GLU A 71 5.65 -8.17 0.27
N ASP A 72 6.70 -8.99 0.12
CA ASP A 72 8.04 -8.51 -0.18
C ASP A 72 8.08 -7.77 -1.53
N ASN A 73 7.41 -8.30 -2.54
CA ASN A 73 7.32 -7.67 -3.85
C ASN A 73 6.59 -6.31 -3.78
N PHE A 74 5.51 -6.23 -3.02
CA PHE A 74 4.80 -4.97 -2.80
C PHE A 74 5.65 -3.94 -2.04
N LEU A 75 6.32 -4.33 -0.95
CA LEU A 75 7.05 -3.40 -0.08
C LEU A 75 8.40 -2.98 -0.64
N TYR A 76 9.10 -3.89 -1.33
CA TYR A 76 10.49 -3.71 -1.73
C TYR A 76 10.72 -3.80 -3.25
N GLY A 77 9.70 -4.15 -4.03
CA GLY A 77 9.81 -4.35 -5.48
C GLY A 77 10.54 -5.63 -5.89
N THR A 78 10.93 -6.47 -4.94
CA THR A 78 11.62 -7.74 -5.17
C THR A 78 11.47 -8.67 -3.97
N THR A 79 11.86 -9.91 -4.14
CA THR A 79 11.88 -10.93 -3.08
C THR A 79 13.30 -11.41 -2.84
N TYR A 80 13.75 -11.43 -1.60
CA TYR A 80 15.07 -11.93 -1.24
C TYR A 80 15.09 -12.47 0.20
N ASN A 81 16.04 -13.37 0.51
CA ASN A 81 16.10 -13.98 1.84
C ASN A 81 16.72 -13.04 2.89
N ASP A 82 17.62 -12.15 2.47
CA ASP A 82 18.22 -11.15 3.37
C ASP A 82 17.28 -9.96 3.56
N ARG A 83 16.68 -9.90 4.73
CA ARG A 83 15.68 -8.87 5.10
C ARG A 83 16.31 -7.48 5.27
N ASP A 84 17.53 -7.39 5.73
CA ASP A 84 18.20 -6.11 5.94
C ASP A 84 18.60 -5.51 4.59
N TRP A 85 19.05 -6.35 3.66
CA TRP A 85 19.27 -5.93 2.29
C TRP A 85 17.97 -5.48 1.61
N LEU A 86 16.86 -6.21 1.78
CA LEU A 86 15.55 -5.83 1.21
C LEU A 86 15.10 -4.45 1.68
N LYS A 87 15.20 -4.18 2.98
CA LYS A 87 14.77 -2.89 3.57
C LYS A 87 15.62 -1.71 3.12
N SER A 88 16.86 -1.93 2.77
CA SER A 88 17.82 -0.91 2.35
C SER A 88 18.02 -0.89 0.83
N ALA A 89 19.05 -1.57 0.36
CA ALA A 89 19.44 -1.57 -1.05
C ALA A 89 18.37 -2.19 -1.96
N GLY A 90 17.72 -3.28 -1.53
CA GLY A 90 16.67 -3.95 -2.31
C GLY A 90 15.51 -3.01 -2.63
N LYS A 91 14.97 -2.32 -1.62
CA LYS A 91 13.91 -1.33 -1.76
C LYS A 91 14.34 -0.15 -2.64
N LYS A 92 15.56 0.35 -2.44
CA LYS A 92 16.08 1.47 -3.22
C LYS A 92 16.15 1.12 -4.70
N TYR A 93 16.80 0.03 -5.07
CA TYR A 93 17.04 -0.31 -6.48
C TYR A 93 15.82 -0.90 -7.19
N ASN A 94 15.01 -1.72 -6.51
CA ASN A 94 13.94 -2.46 -7.16
C ASN A 94 12.58 -1.75 -7.11
N ARG A 95 12.29 -0.99 -6.04
CA ARG A 95 11.03 -0.25 -5.96
C ARG A 95 11.17 1.19 -6.50
N TRP A 96 12.27 1.87 -6.23
CA TRP A 96 12.44 3.30 -6.51
C TRP A 96 13.39 3.61 -7.66
N GLY A 97 14.28 2.68 -8.06
CA GLY A 97 15.27 2.91 -9.10
C GLY A 97 16.34 3.95 -8.72
N ASP A 98 17.09 4.39 -9.72
CA ASP A 98 18.24 5.29 -9.52
C ASP A 98 17.84 6.73 -9.18
N GLU A 99 16.64 7.18 -9.58
CA GLU A 99 16.13 8.55 -9.37
C GLU A 99 14.81 8.53 -8.58
N PRO A 100 14.85 8.19 -7.27
CA PRO A 100 13.67 7.94 -6.46
C PRO A 100 12.77 9.17 -6.26
N GLU A 101 13.26 10.39 -6.54
CA GLU A 101 12.48 11.63 -6.45
C GLU A 101 11.49 11.81 -7.58
N ILE A 102 11.83 11.28 -8.76
CA ILE A 102 11.03 11.44 -9.99
C ILE A 102 10.52 10.11 -10.55
N HIS A 103 10.86 9.00 -9.89
CA HIS A 103 10.44 7.68 -10.32
C HIS A 103 8.91 7.55 -10.32
N MET A 104 8.34 7.16 -11.46
CA MET A 104 6.92 6.83 -11.57
C MET A 104 6.71 5.42 -11.05
N LEU A 105 6.14 5.31 -9.86
CA LEU A 105 5.87 4.02 -9.24
C LEU A 105 4.79 3.25 -10.01
N ASN A 106 5.04 1.98 -10.31
CA ASN A 106 4.10 1.06 -10.94
C ASN A 106 3.86 -0.14 -10.01
N ASP A 107 3.26 0.13 -8.87
CA ASP A 107 3.06 -0.83 -7.79
C ASP A 107 1.62 -1.33 -7.64
N PHE A 108 0.72 -0.95 -8.54
CA PHE A 108 -0.69 -1.37 -8.47
C PHE A 108 -0.83 -2.90 -8.57
N GLN A 109 -0.09 -3.53 -9.49
CA GLN A 109 -0.14 -4.99 -9.61
C GLN A 109 0.45 -5.70 -8.39
N PRO A 110 1.65 -5.39 -7.87
CA PRO A 110 2.15 -5.97 -6.63
C PRO A 110 1.23 -5.74 -5.43
N LEU A 111 0.63 -4.56 -5.31
CA LEU A 111 -0.35 -4.26 -4.27
C LEU A 111 -1.58 -5.18 -4.37
N MET A 112 -2.15 -5.34 -5.57
CA MET A 112 -3.30 -6.21 -5.79
C MET A 112 -2.97 -7.69 -5.54
N GLU A 113 -1.79 -8.15 -5.94
CA GLU A 113 -1.31 -9.53 -5.67
C GLU A 113 -1.22 -9.77 -4.16
N PHE A 114 -0.64 -8.83 -3.42
CA PHE A 114 -0.55 -8.93 -1.96
C PHE A 114 -1.93 -8.97 -1.30
N LEU A 115 -2.82 -8.04 -1.65
CA LEU A 115 -4.17 -7.98 -1.08
C LEU A 115 -5.01 -9.23 -1.37
N MET A 116 -4.95 -9.75 -2.60
CA MET A 116 -5.69 -10.95 -2.98
C MET A 116 -5.11 -12.21 -2.34
N THR A 117 -3.80 -12.26 -2.17
CA THR A 117 -3.14 -13.38 -1.48
C THR A 117 -3.48 -13.38 0.00
N GLU A 118 -3.41 -12.23 0.68
CA GLU A 118 -3.78 -12.10 2.10
C GLU A 118 -5.26 -12.47 2.33
N ASN A 119 -6.14 -12.00 1.46
CA ASN A 119 -7.57 -12.33 1.53
C ASN A 119 -7.83 -13.83 1.32
N PHE A 120 -7.08 -14.48 0.44
CA PHE A 120 -7.18 -15.92 0.20
C PHE A 120 -6.69 -16.73 1.40
N GLU A 121 -5.52 -16.41 1.95
CA GLU A 121 -4.95 -17.08 3.14
C GLU A 121 -5.89 -16.95 4.34
N LYS A 122 -6.36 -15.75 4.65
CA LYS A 122 -7.31 -15.53 5.75
C LYS A 122 -8.64 -16.26 5.55
N SER A 123 -9.09 -16.41 4.30
CA SER A 123 -10.29 -17.19 3.99
C SER A 123 -10.11 -18.70 4.25
N ILE A 124 -8.88 -19.21 4.08
CA ILE A 124 -8.55 -20.60 4.42
C ILE A 124 -8.52 -20.75 5.94
N GLU A 125 -7.77 -19.90 6.64
CA GLU A 125 -7.67 -19.90 8.10
C GLU A 125 -9.07 -19.82 8.76
N TYR A 126 -9.93 -18.94 8.25
CA TYR A 126 -11.32 -18.84 8.73
C TYR A 126 -12.07 -20.16 8.61
N ARG A 127 -11.98 -20.84 7.47
CA ARG A 127 -12.66 -22.12 7.24
C ARG A 127 -12.12 -23.23 8.13
N GLU A 128 -10.82 -23.26 8.39
CA GLU A 128 -10.20 -24.26 9.26
C GLU A 128 -10.60 -24.06 10.71
N ASN A 129 -10.52 -22.83 11.22
CA ASN A 129 -10.90 -22.50 12.59
C ASN A 129 -12.40 -22.72 12.90
N HIS A 130 -13.28 -22.48 11.92
CA HIS A 130 -14.73 -22.73 12.11
C HIS A 130 -15.10 -24.21 12.11
N LYS A 131 -14.29 -25.10 11.55
CA LYS A 131 -14.47 -26.54 11.67
C LYS A 131 -14.25 -27.01 13.11
N ASP A 132 -13.38 -26.33 13.85
CA ASP A 132 -13.01 -26.69 15.23
C ASP A 132 -13.86 -25.97 16.31
N GLY A 133 -14.88 -25.18 15.90
CA GLY A 133 -15.83 -24.53 16.81
C GLY A 133 -15.30 -23.30 17.56
N ASN A 134 -14.14 -22.77 17.22
CA ASN A 134 -13.60 -21.53 17.78
C ASN A 134 -14.30 -20.29 17.19
N GLN A 135 -15.00 -19.51 18.04
CA GLN A 135 -15.84 -18.38 17.62
C GLN A 135 -15.15 -17.00 17.68
N GLU A 136 -13.97 -16.87 18.25
CA GLU A 136 -13.30 -15.59 18.43
C GLU A 136 -12.06 -15.48 17.53
N PHE A 137 -12.26 -15.13 16.28
CA PHE A 137 -11.16 -14.78 15.38
C PHE A 137 -11.49 -13.47 14.67
N ASP A 138 -10.67 -12.43 14.89
CA ASP A 138 -10.76 -11.21 14.10
C ASP A 138 -10.23 -11.49 12.68
N ASN A 139 -11.16 -11.78 11.79
CA ASN A 139 -10.86 -12.20 10.42
C ASN A 139 -10.96 -11.06 9.40
N GLU A 140 -11.05 -9.82 9.84
CA GLU A 140 -11.17 -8.72 8.89
C GLU A 140 -9.93 -8.62 8.00
N THR A 141 -10.11 -8.88 6.70
CA THR A 141 -9.04 -8.79 5.71
C THR A 141 -8.72 -7.33 5.38
N LYS A 142 -7.52 -7.08 4.82
CA LYS A 142 -7.18 -5.74 4.30
C LYS A 142 -8.17 -5.28 3.24
N LEU A 143 -8.61 -6.18 2.35
CA LEU A 143 -9.60 -5.86 1.33
C LEU A 143 -10.95 -5.45 1.94
N GLU A 144 -11.40 -6.08 3.03
CA GLU A 144 -12.62 -5.67 3.73
C GLU A 144 -12.49 -4.29 4.37
N LYS A 145 -11.33 -3.99 4.98
CA LYS A 145 -11.03 -2.64 5.51
C LYS A 145 -11.02 -1.61 4.39
N ILE A 146 -10.33 -1.90 3.28
CA ILE A 146 -10.28 -1.03 2.10
C ILE A 146 -11.69 -0.77 1.56
N LYS A 147 -12.48 -1.82 1.38
CA LYS A 147 -13.87 -1.72 0.92
C LYS A 147 -14.69 -0.80 1.82
N LYS A 148 -14.64 -0.99 3.14
CA LYS A 148 -15.37 -0.16 4.10
C LYS A 148 -14.98 1.32 4.01
N ILE A 149 -13.70 1.62 3.86
CA ILE A 149 -13.20 3.00 3.74
C ILE A 149 -13.58 3.59 2.38
N TRP A 150 -13.35 2.85 1.29
CA TRP A 150 -13.62 3.29 -0.06
C TRP A 150 -15.12 3.61 -0.27
N GLU A 151 -16.02 2.75 0.22
CA GLU A 151 -17.47 2.94 0.12
C GLU A 151 -17.99 4.12 0.98
N LYS A 152 -17.22 4.57 1.96
CA LYS A 152 -17.52 5.81 2.70
C LYS A 152 -17.11 7.07 1.91
N VAL A 153 -16.07 6.98 1.10
CA VAL A 153 -15.57 8.09 0.26
C VAL A 153 -16.35 8.16 -1.05
N ILE A 154 -16.56 7.01 -1.69
CA ILE A 154 -17.30 6.87 -2.96
C ILE A 154 -18.68 6.29 -2.65
N THR A 155 -19.58 7.13 -2.14
CA THR A 155 -20.86 6.72 -1.55
C THR A 155 -21.84 6.09 -2.54
N HIS A 156 -21.76 6.44 -3.81
CA HIS A 156 -22.65 5.96 -4.89
C HIS A 156 -22.20 4.65 -5.53
N ARG A 157 -21.09 4.07 -5.11
CA ARG A 157 -20.52 2.83 -5.62
C ARG A 157 -20.38 1.78 -4.51
N LYS A 158 -20.32 0.51 -4.92
CA LYS A 158 -20.05 -0.63 -4.07
C LYS A 158 -18.92 -1.45 -4.65
N LEU A 159 -17.92 -1.80 -3.82
CA LEU A 159 -16.85 -2.73 -4.18
C LEU A 159 -17.26 -4.17 -3.93
N ILE A 160 -16.97 -5.02 -4.90
CA ILE A 160 -17.20 -6.46 -4.83
C ILE A 160 -15.86 -7.14 -5.00
N VAL A 161 -15.43 -7.86 -3.97
CA VAL A 161 -14.20 -8.65 -4.00
C VAL A 161 -14.53 -10.02 -4.61
N CYS A 162 -13.87 -10.35 -5.69
CA CYS A 162 -13.95 -11.63 -6.37
C CYS A 162 -12.60 -12.35 -6.32
N ALA A 163 -12.56 -13.63 -6.69
CA ALA A 163 -11.30 -14.35 -6.80
C ALA A 163 -10.38 -13.66 -7.84
N GLY A 164 -9.29 -13.06 -7.36
CA GLY A 164 -8.25 -12.43 -8.20
C GLY A 164 -8.61 -11.08 -8.82
N LYS A 165 -9.79 -10.50 -8.57
CA LYS A 165 -10.21 -9.22 -9.13
C LYS A 165 -11.14 -8.44 -8.20
N ILE A 166 -11.29 -7.16 -8.49
CA ILE A 166 -12.32 -6.30 -7.91
C ILE A 166 -13.31 -5.91 -8.98
N GLU A 167 -14.58 -5.97 -8.64
CA GLU A 167 -15.67 -5.44 -9.45
C GLU A 167 -16.33 -4.27 -8.72
N VAL A 168 -16.96 -3.40 -9.49
CA VAL A 168 -17.68 -2.23 -8.99
C VAL A 168 -19.11 -2.28 -9.48
N GLU A 169 -20.06 -1.94 -8.61
CA GLU A 169 -21.47 -1.86 -8.89
C GLU A 169 -22.00 -0.46 -8.49
N SER A 170 -22.91 0.10 -9.27
CA SER A 170 -23.63 1.30 -8.87
C SER A 170 -24.66 0.97 -7.78
N LYS A 171 -24.78 1.82 -6.77
CA LYS A 171 -25.85 1.70 -5.75
C LYS A 171 -27.17 2.28 -6.23
N GLU A 172 -27.13 3.08 -7.29
CA GLU A 172 -28.29 3.77 -7.88
C GLU A 172 -28.48 3.35 -9.33
N GLY A 173 -29.70 3.00 -9.71
CA GLY A 173 -30.07 2.69 -11.08
C GLY A 173 -29.63 1.32 -11.59
N ASN A 174 -28.99 1.28 -12.74
CA ASN A 174 -28.57 0.03 -13.37
C ASN A 174 -27.47 -0.67 -12.54
N THR A 175 -27.72 -1.88 -12.08
CA THR A 175 -26.85 -2.70 -11.25
C THR A 175 -25.79 -3.46 -12.08
N GLU A 176 -25.43 -2.94 -13.26
CA GLU A 176 -24.41 -3.58 -14.09
C GLU A 176 -23.04 -3.48 -13.40
N LYS A 177 -22.39 -4.64 -13.24
CA LYS A 177 -21.06 -4.76 -12.66
C LYS A 177 -20.01 -4.59 -13.75
N TYR A 178 -18.93 -3.88 -13.40
CA TYR A 178 -17.76 -3.75 -14.26
C TYR A 178 -16.48 -4.02 -13.47
N ASN A 179 -15.41 -4.39 -14.18
CA ASN A 179 -14.12 -4.66 -13.56
C ASN A 179 -13.49 -3.37 -13.00
N GLY A 180 -12.77 -3.48 -11.88
CA GLY A 180 -12.12 -2.36 -11.22
C GLY A 180 -11.13 -1.59 -12.10
N ASN A 181 -10.52 -2.24 -13.10
CA ASN A 181 -9.65 -1.56 -14.07
C ASN A 181 -10.40 -0.55 -14.96
N MET A 182 -11.72 -0.64 -15.02
CA MET A 182 -12.59 0.30 -15.75
C MET A 182 -13.11 1.46 -14.86
N MET A 183 -12.72 1.52 -13.58
CA MET A 183 -12.97 2.69 -12.75
C MET A 183 -12.35 3.95 -13.38
N SER A 184 -12.94 5.12 -13.09
CA SER A 184 -12.31 6.40 -13.42
C SER A 184 -10.94 6.55 -12.75
N ASP A 185 -10.09 7.42 -13.27
CA ASP A 185 -8.76 7.69 -12.68
C ASP A 185 -8.86 8.15 -11.23
N GLY A 186 -9.87 8.96 -10.90
CA GLY A 186 -10.11 9.41 -9.53
C GLY A 186 -10.49 8.25 -8.58
N GLU A 187 -11.39 7.37 -9.01
CA GLU A 187 -11.79 6.19 -8.23
C GLU A 187 -10.61 5.23 -8.02
N ARG A 188 -9.81 4.99 -9.07
CA ARG A 188 -8.58 4.18 -8.97
C ARG A 188 -7.53 4.80 -8.05
N ALA A 189 -7.35 6.12 -8.14
CA ALA A 189 -6.42 6.83 -7.27
C ALA A 189 -6.83 6.73 -5.80
N ILE A 190 -8.11 6.95 -5.50
CA ILE A 190 -8.65 6.83 -4.14
C ILE A 190 -8.49 5.39 -3.64
N PHE A 191 -8.83 4.38 -4.45
CA PHE A 191 -8.62 2.98 -4.10
C PHE A 191 -7.16 2.70 -3.77
N HIS A 192 -6.25 3.12 -4.64
CA HIS A 192 -4.82 2.89 -4.46
C HIS A 192 -4.29 3.52 -3.18
N TYR A 193 -4.62 4.80 -2.88
CA TYR A 193 -4.17 5.45 -1.66
C TYR A 193 -4.69 4.76 -0.40
N ILE A 194 -5.97 4.38 -0.37
CA ILE A 194 -6.55 3.64 0.76
C ILE A 194 -5.83 2.30 0.93
N ALA A 195 -5.62 1.58 -0.17
CA ALA A 195 -4.99 0.28 -0.17
C ALA A 195 -3.53 0.34 0.32
N GLU A 196 -2.74 1.32 -0.14
CA GLU A 196 -1.39 1.57 0.34
C GLU A 196 -1.34 1.83 1.85
N VAL A 197 -2.19 2.74 2.34
CA VAL A 197 -2.23 3.10 3.77
C VAL A 197 -2.64 1.90 4.64
N VAL A 198 -3.67 1.16 4.22
CA VAL A 198 -4.13 -0.04 4.96
C VAL A 198 -3.07 -1.13 4.95
N SER A 199 -2.36 -1.30 3.82
CA SER A 199 -1.31 -2.32 3.68
C SER A 199 -0.04 -1.99 4.46
N ALA A 200 0.29 -0.70 4.63
CA ALA A 200 1.47 -0.26 5.37
C ALA A 200 1.30 -0.33 6.90
N LYS A 201 0.07 -0.25 7.41
CA LYS A 201 -0.22 0.00 8.84
C LYS A 201 0.04 -1.19 9.78
N ASP A 202 0.06 -2.41 9.28
CA ASP A 202 0.13 -3.61 10.15
C ASP A 202 1.55 -3.98 10.62
N LYS A 203 2.51 -3.05 10.61
CA LYS A 203 3.92 -3.30 10.96
C LYS A 203 4.45 -2.44 12.10
N SER A 204 3.57 -2.03 12.99
CA SER A 204 3.98 -1.37 14.24
C SER A 204 4.13 -2.37 15.39
#